data_f1aa4405b5490d9ff623b7f4d1f2abc9
#
_entry.id   f1aa4405b5490d9ff623b7f4d1f2abc9
#
_cell.length_a   1.000
_cell.length_b   1.000
_cell.length_c   1.000
_cell.angle_alpha   90.00
_cell.angle_beta   90.00
_cell.angle_gamma   90.00
#
_symmetry.space_group_name_H-M   'P 1'
#
loop_
_entity.id
_entity.type
_entity.pdbx_description
1 polymer ?
#
loop_
_entity_poly.entity_id
_entity_poly.type
_entity_poly.pdbx_seq_one_letter_code
_entity_poly.pdbx_strand_id
1 'polypeptide(L)'
;MSTFERNSSAPPELDDIGVNLPAPADFSTALAEGFARRIGTLARRGGASGEAVKWAARAAFAASRATAEGHVCLPLAVLARRFDASSAEVRAALFASGMASDGSQSAAALRPLVVDGQGRLYLARYYDYERRLARSLVAHAGVNAGASAGVDADATAQTLHERLLRYFGPQQDDEVDWQRVAAVMALSGRLTIVSGGPGTGKTTTVVGVLACLLDARADLRIALAAPTGKAAQRMQEALLARAGDLPPELAARLPQTSYTLHRLLGSGPGARFRHHRDNPLPYDVVVIDEASMIDVAMAAHLLDAIAPQTRLVMLGDKDQLAAVEAGAVFAELSARPAFTENGLQRIAEALGIEAARLSEALPDASGGFDEGPDDFFAQTGAPDDFDTPLDDVFDDADAHGAFGGLPGDDLFTGTTVPVAEIGRAHV
;
A
#
# COMPACT_ATOMS: atom_id res chain seq x y z
N MET A 1 -48.68 49.89 -2.47
CA MET A 1 -47.45 49.43 -3.11
C MET A 1 -46.32 49.62 -2.12
N SER A 2 -45.96 48.54 -1.42
CA SER A 2 -44.94 48.55 -0.38
C SER A 2 -43.71 47.91 -0.95
N THR A 3 -42.64 48.67 -1.07
CA THR A 3 -41.31 48.26 -1.51
C THR A 3 -40.65 47.43 -0.39
N PHE A 4 -40.49 46.13 -0.62
CA PHE A 4 -39.62 45.30 0.21
C PHE A 4 -38.16 45.62 -0.13
N GLU A 5 -37.51 46.37 0.73
CA GLU A 5 -36.04 46.48 0.75
C GLU A 5 -35.48 45.11 1.17
N ARG A 6 -34.75 44.42 0.27
CA ARG A 6 -33.91 43.26 0.60
C ARG A 6 -32.67 43.79 1.33
N ASN A 7 -32.66 43.63 2.62
CA ASN A 7 -31.44 43.71 3.43
C ASN A 7 -30.52 42.58 3.05
N SER A 8 -29.58 42.83 2.14
CA SER A 8 -28.49 41.89 1.87
C SER A 8 -27.37 42.16 2.89
N SER A 9 -27.51 41.61 4.08
CA SER A 9 -26.36 41.47 4.97
C SER A 9 -25.45 40.40 4.43
N ALA A 10 -24.28 40.76 3.89
CA ALA A 10 -23.19 39.84 3.67
C ALA A 10 -22.91 39.09 4.97
N PRO A 11 -22.56 37.81 4.93
CA PRO A 11 -22.16 37.10 6.14
C PRO A 11 -20.95 37.85 6.76
N PRO A 12 -20.91 38.00 8.11
CA PRO A 12 -19.80 38.70 8.76
C PRO A 12 -18.48 38.05 8.36
N GLU A 13 -17.52 38.84 7.96
CA GLU A 13 -16.17 38.38 7.70
C GLU A 13 -15.59 37.80 8.99
N LEU A 14 -14.74 36.78 8.90
CA LEU A 14 -14.16 36.06 10.05
C LEU A 14 -13.43 37.03 11.01
N ASP A 15 -12.90 38.11 10.50
CA ASP A 15 -12.26 39.18 11.30
C ASP A 15 -13.24 39.94 12.20
N ASP A 16 -14.52 40.03 11.84
CA ASP A 16 -15.57 40.72 12.63
C ASP A 16 -15.99 39.93 13.89
N ILE A 17 -15.67 38.65 13.97
CA ILE A 17 -15.96 37.81 15.14
C ILE A 17 -14.75 37.62 16.05
N GLY A 18 -13.65 38.34 15.82
CA GLY A 18 -12.46 38.37 16.68
C GLY A 18 -11.68 37.01 16.67
N VAL A 19 -11.90 36.17 15.66
CA VAL A 19 -11.14 34.96 15.46
C VAL A 19 -9.90 35.27 14.64
N ASN A 20 -8.79 35.52 15.30
CA ASN A 20 -7.49 35.66 14.66
C ASN A 20 -7.04 34.28 14.15
N LEU A 21 -7.42 33.96 12.92
CA LEU A 21 -6.85 32.75 12.27
C LEU A 21 -5.44 33.15 11.81
N PRO A 22 -4.39 32.41 12.22
CA PRO A 22 -3.07 32.62 11.64
C PRO A 22 -3.20 32.43 10.12
N ALA A 23 -2.35 33.14 9.36
CA ALA A 23 -2.20 32.96 7.92
C ALA A 23 -2.18 31.44 7.63
N PRO A 24 -2.74 30.96 6.51
CA PRO A 24 -2.95 29.54 6.29
C PRO A 24 -1.64 28.78 6.48
N ALA A 25 -1.40 28.37 7.70
CA ALA A 25 -0.41 27.37 8.02
C ALA A 25 -0.80 26.16 7.16
N ASP A 26 0.19 25.53 6.54
CA ASP A 26 -0.02 24.28 5.86
C ASP A 26 -0.99 23.43 6.73
N PHE A 27 -2.15 23.07 6.15
CA PHE A 27 -3.22 22.38 6.88
C PHE A 27 -2.69 21.14 7.61
N SER A 28 -1.66 20.48 7.03
CA SER A 28 -1.01 19.32 7.61
C SER A 28 -0.26 19.63 8.90
N THR A 29 0.37 20.80 8.99
CA THR A 29 1.05 21.28 10.20
C THR A 29 0.04 21.58 11.30
N ALA A 30 -1.04 22.31 11.00
CA ALA A 30 -2.09 22.60 11.98
C ALA A 30 -2.76 21.33 12.52
N LEU A 31 -2.97 20.33 11.65
CA LEU A 31 -3.49 19.01 12.05
C LEU A 31 -2.50 18.29 12.98
N ALA A 32 -1.22 18.28 12.64
CA ALA A 32 -0.18 17.65 13.44
C ALA A 32 -0.05 18.30 14.83
N GLU A 33 -0.10 19.64 14.92
CA GLU A 33 -0.13 20.37 16.19
C GLU A 33 -1.36 20.03 17.04
N GLY A 34 -2.55 20.05 16.44
CA GLY A 34 -3.79 19.69 17.12
C GLY A 34 -3.74 18.27 17.69
N PHE A 35 -3.19 17.33 16.90
CA PHE A 35 -2.99 15.95 17.31
C PHE A 35 -1.96 15.84 18.46
N ALA A 36 -0.82 16.52 18.35
CA ALA A 36 0.21 16.55 19.38
C ALA A 36 -0.32 17.08 20.72
N ARG A 37 -1.04 18.21 20.71
CA ARG A 37 -1.71 18.78 21.89
C ARG A 37 -2.70 17.78 22.53
N ARG A 38 -3.48 17.11 21.70
CA ARG A 38 -4.44 16.09 22.18
C ARG A 38 -3.73 14.91 22.85
N ILE A 39 -2.67 14.39 22.24
CA ILE A 39 -1.87 13.28 22.81
C ILE A 39 -1.20 13.70 24.12
N GLY A 40 -0.57 14.88 24.16
CA GLY A 40 0.02 15.42 25.38
C GLY A 40 -1.00 15.59 26.50
N THR A 41 -2.20 16.11 26.19
CA THR A 41 -3.29 16.24 27.17
C THR A 41 -3.75 14.87 27.71
N LEU A 42 -3.85 13.85 26.84
CA LEU A 42 -4.24 12.50 27.25
C LEU A 42 -3.16 11.85 28.12
N ALA A 43 -1.88 11.98 27.74
CA ALA A 43 -0.76 11.49 28.52
C ALA A 43 -0.74 12.09 29.95
N ARG A 44 -0.93 13.42 30.05
CA ARG A 44 -1.01 14.11 31.33
C ARG A 44 -2.17 13.63 32.18
N ARG A 45 -3.37 13.52 31.61
CA ARG A 45 -4.55 12.97 32.31
C ARG A 45 -4.35 11.52 32.77
N GLY A 46 -3.49 10.78 32.06
CA GLY A 46 -3.06 9.45 32.42
C GLY A 46 -2.00 9.40 33.55
N GLY A 47 -1.56 10.56 34.06
CA GLY A 47 -0.57 10.63 35.14
C GLY A 47 0.89 10.53 34.68
N ALA A 48 1.17 10.73 33.39
CA ALA A 48 2.53 10.73 32.89
C ALA A 48 3.35 11.91 33.40
N SER A 49 4.66 11.71 33.59
CA SER A 49 5.61 12.78 33.93
C SER A 49 5.65 13.87 32.86
N GLY A 50 6.02 15.09 33.22
CA GLY A 50 6.14 16.20 32.25
C GLY A 50 7.04 15.86 31.06
N GLU A 51 8.14 15.16 31.30
CA GLU A 51 9.04 14.69 30.23
C GLU A 51 8.37 13.68 29.30
N ALA A 52 7.69 12.67 29.85
CA ALA A 52 6.95 11.69 29.06
C ALA A 52 5.82 12.33 28.24
N VAL A 53 5.16 13.35 28.79
CA VAL A 53 4.14 14.15 28.07
C VAL A 53 4.76 14.89 26.90
N LYS A 54 5.91 15.55 27.08
CA LYS A 54 6.63 16.25 26.01
C LYS A 54 7.02 15.28 24.90
N TRP A 55 7.60 14.14 25.24
CA TRP A 55 7.96 13.13 24.24
C TRP A 55 6.77 12.56 23.49
N ALA A 56 5.65 12.31 24.18
CA ALA A 56 4.42 11.85 23.52
C ALA A 56 3.88 12.88 22.51
N ALA A 57 3.90 14.17 22.86
CA ALA A 57 3.48 15.24 21.97
C ALA A 57 4.42 15.40 20.78
N ARG A 58 5.74 15.41 20.98
CA ARG A 58 6.76 15.48 19.93
C ARG A 58 6.63 14.30 18.95
N ALA A 59 6.48 13.08 19.47
CA ALA A 59 6.29 11.88 18.67
C ALA A 59 4.99 11.92 17.86
N ALA A 60 3.89 12.37 18.45
CA ALA A 60 2.61 12.51 17.77
C ALA A 60 2.67 13.53 16.63
N PHE A 61 3.33 14.67 16.86
CA PHE A 61 3.57 15.66 15.81
C PHE A 61 4.39 15.08 14.66
N ALA A 62 5.55 14.50 14.98
CA ALA A 62 6.47 13.95 13.99
C ALA A 62 5.82 12.83 13.16
N ALA A 63 5.11 11.89 13.80
CA ALA A 63 4.41 10.82 13.10
C ALA A 63 3.26 11.34 12.22
N SER A 64 2.55 12.38 12.65
CA SER A 64 1.50 13.01 11.84
C SER A 64 2.07 13.74 10.63
N ARG A 65 3.18 14.46 10.81
CA ARG A 65 3.88 15.13 9.70
C ARG A 65 4.44 14.12 8.70
N ALA A 66 5.13 13.09 9.17
CA ALA A 66 5.63 12.01 8.32
C ALA A 66 4.52 11.41 7.45
N THR A 67 3.35 11.20 8.05
CA THR A 67 2.20 10.66 7.31
C THR A 67 1.69 11.63 6.23
N ALA A 68 1.65 12.92 6.52
CA ALA A 68 1.26 13.94 5.53
C ALA A 68 2.26 14.06 4.37
N GLU A 69 3.49 13.65 4.58
CA GLU A 69 4.57 13.61 3.59
C GLU A 69 4.66 12.28 2.83
N GLY A 70 3.72 11.37 3.07
CA GLY A 70 3.62 10.10 2.36
C GLY A 70 4.30 8.92 3.06
N HIS A 71 4.90 9.12 4.27
CA HIS A 71 5.56 8.07 5.03
C HIS A 71 4.61 7.39 6.01
N VAL A 72 4.65 6.07 6.10
CA VAL A 72 3.83 5.30 7.06
C VAL A 72 4.42 5.30 8.46
N CYS A 73 5.73 5.47 8.57
CA CYS A 73 6.48 5.50 9.82
C CYS A 73 7.68 6.45 9.72
N LEU A 74 8.29 6.69 10.87
CA LEU A 74 9.55 7.43 10.94
C LEU A 74 10.51 6.71 11.89
N PRO A 75 11.84 6.62 11.59
CA PRO A 75 12.80 6.04 12.52
C PRO A 75 12.88 6.84 13.81
N LEU A 76 12.76 6.17 14.96
CA LEU A 76 12.81 6.82 16.28
C LEU A 76 14.13 7.55 16.50
N ALA A 77 15.22 7.05 15.89
CA ALA A 77 16.54 7.68 15.94
C ALA A 77 16.56 9.09 15.31
N VAL A 78 15.74 9.34 14.29
CA VAL A 78 15.64 10.66 13.65
C VAL A 78 15.00 11.66 14.61
N LEU A 79 13.91 11.25 15.27
CA LEU A 79 13.26 12.07 16.31
C LEU A 79 14.21 12.32 17.50
N ALA A 80 14.90 11.28 17.98
CA ALA A 80 15.81 11.38 19.10
C ALA A 80 16.96 12.35 18.85
N ARG A 81 17.62 12.26 17.68
CA ARG A 81 18.72 13.16 17.28
C ARG A 81 18.30 14.63 17.25
N ARG A 82 17.09 14.95 16.82
CA ARG A 82 16.60 16.33 16.76
C ARG A 82 16.57 17.01 18.14
N PHE A 83 16.48 16.25 19.21
CA PHE A 83 16.40 16.75 20.59
C PHE A 83 17.57 16.28 21.47
N ASP A 84 18.72 15.93 20.86
CA ASP A 84 19.94 15.48 21.55
C ASP A 84 19.70 14.34 22.56
N ALA A 85 18.77 13.43 22.25
CA ALA A 85 18.42 12.28 23.09
C ALA A 85 18.81 10.96 22.41
N SER A 86 18.90 9.90 23.18
CA SER A 86 19.04 8.55 22.64
C SER A 86 17.70 7.93 22.28
N SER A 87 17.67 7.07 21.26
CA SER A 87 16.45 6.33 20.90
C SER A 87 15.88 5.50 22.07
N ALA A 88 16.75 5.01 22.97
CA ALA A 88 16.33 4.24 24.14
C ALA A 88 15.60 5.11 25.16
N GLU A 89 16.09 6.32 25.42
CA GLU A 89 15.42 7.29 26.32
C GLU A 89 14.06 7.71 25.77
N VAL A 90 14.01 8.07 24.48
CA VAL A 90 12.75 8.44 23.81
C VAL A 90 11.75 7.29 23.86
N ARG A 91 12.19 6.05 23.54
CA ARG A 91 11.33 4.85 23.62
C ARG A 91 10.77 4.63 25.02
N ALA A 92 11.63 4.73 26.04
CA ALA A 92 11.22 4.57 27.43
C ALA A 92 10.20 5.64 27.85
N ALA A 93 10.44 6.90 27.51
CA ALA A 93 9.52 8.00 27.79
C ALA A 93 8.17 7.84 27.07
N LEU A 94 8.18 7.38 25.83
CA LEU A 94 6.94 7.12 25.07
C LEU A 94 6.10 6.02 25.72
N PHE A 95 6.69 4.93 26.16
CA PHE A 95 5.97 3.89 26.88
C PHE A 95 5.47 4.37 28.25
N ALA A 96 6.30 5.12 28.99
CA ALA A 96 5.91 5.73 30.26
C ALA A 96 4.79 6.76 30.13
N SER A 97 4.60 7.37 28.96
CA SER A 97 3.50 8.28 28.67
C SER A 97 2.12 7.59 28.63
N GLY A 98 2.08 6.27 28.45
CA GLY A 98 0.86 5.50 28.20
C GLY A 98 0.21 5.74 26.85
N MET A 99 0.87 6.52 25.94
CA MET A 99 0.36 6.85 24.61
C MET A 99 0.97 5.98 23.52
N ALA A 100 2.02 5.21 23.81
CA ALA A 100 2.67 4.31 22.88
C ALA A 100 2.55 2.84 23.29
N SER A 101 2.55 1.95 22.29
CA SER A 101 2.62 0.49 22.43
C SER A 101 3.73 -0.07 21.52
N ASP A 102 4.16 -1.29 21.79
CA ASP A 102 5.18 -1.99 21.01
C ASP A 102 4.64 -2.73 19.77
N GLY A 103 3.32 -2.65 19.53
CA GLY A 103 2.67 -3.30 18.41
C GLY A 103 2.33 -4.78 18.62
N SER A 104 2.69 -5.39 19.75
CA SER A 104 2.34 -6.80 20.06
C SER A 104 0.85 -7.03 20.29
N GLN A 105 0.12 -5.98 20.66
CA GLN A 105 -1.29 -6.04 20.99
C GLN A 105 -2.18 -6.20 19.74
N SER A 106 -3.43 -6.60 19.98
CA SER A 106 -4.47 -6.57 18.94
C SER A 106 -4.75 -5.12 18.48
N ALA A 107 -5.27 -4.96 17.26
CA ALA A 107 -5.59 -3.63 16.70
C ALA A 107 -6.46 -2.78 17.64
N ALA A 108 -7.43 -3.40 18.31
CA ALA A 108 -8.33 -2.72 19.25
C ALA A 108 -7.65 -2.25 20.55
N ALA A 109 -6.51 -2.82 20.89
CA ALA A 109 -5.74 -2.49 22.10
C ALA A 109 -4.51 -1.61 21.83
N LEU A 110 -4.23 -1.27 20.56
CA LEU A 110 -3.13 -0.37 20.21
C LEU A 110 -3.34 1.02 20.81
N ARG A 111 -2.26 1.57 21.35
CA ARG A 111 -2.19 2.98 21.74
C ARG A 111 -2.10 3.85 20.50
N PRO A 112 -2.38 5.17 20.60
CA PRO A 112 -2.34 6.10 19.47
C PRO A 112 -1.02 6.08 18.67
N LEU A 113 0.09 5.81 19.35
CA LEU A 113 1.42 5.65 18.78
C LEU A 113 1.90 4.20 18.92
N VAL A 114 2.69 3.74 17.99
CA VAL A 114 3.35 2.42 18.05
C VAL A 114 4.83 2.60 17.77
N VAL A 115 5.68 1.99 18.61
CA VAL A 115 7.12 1.90 18.39
C VAL A 115 7.47 0.42 18.29
N ASP A 116 7.75 -0.04 17.10
CA ASP A 116 8.01 -1.46 16.85
C ASP A 116 9.39 -1.94 17.35
N GLY A 117 9.67 -3.24 17.16
CA GLY A 117 10.94 -3.87 17.56
C GLY A 117 12.17 -3.31 16.82
N GLN A 118 11.97 -2.72 15.64
CA GLN A 118 13.03 -2.12 14.82
C GLN A 118 13.24 -0.61 15.12
N GLY A 119 12.51 -0.04 16.07
CA GLY A 119 12.62 1.37 16.41
C GLY A 119 11.94 2.30 15.42
N ARG A 120 10.89 1.85 14.74
CA ARG A 120 10.07 2.69 13.86
C ARG A 120 8.85 3.19 14.63
N LEU A 121 8.58 4.49 14.52
CA LEU A 121 7.44 5.16 15.13
C LEU A 121 6.30 5.31 14.11
N TYR A 122 5.11 4.85 14.48
CA TYR A 122 3.89 4.88 13.66
C TYR A 122 2.73 5.58 14.36
N LEU A 123 1.81 6.10 13.58
CA LEU A 123 0.43 6.21 14.03
C LEU A 123 -0.21 4.81 14.05
N ALA A 124 -0.95 4.46 15.09
CA ALA A 124 -1.48 3.10 15.30
C ALA A 124 -2.27 2.55 14.11
N ARG A 125 -3.06 3.39 13.43
CA ARG A 125 -3.84 2.97 12.26
C ARG A 125 -2.96 2.53 11.08
N TYR A 126 -1.83 3.21 10.84
CA TYR A 126 -0.92 2.86 9.76
C TYR A 126 -0.12 1.61 10.08
N TYR A 127 0.29 1.45 11.34
CA TYR A 127 0.87 0.20 11.81
C TYR A 127 -0.09 -0.99 11.62
N ASP A 128 -1.39 -0.81 11.92
CA ASP A 128 -2.38 -1.87 11.71
C ASP A 128 -2.59 -2.17 10.23
N TYR A 129 -2.63 -1.15 9.35
CA TYR A 129 -2.74 -1.34 7.91
C TYR A 129 -1.53 -2.12 7.36
N GLU A 130 -0.31 -1.71 7.71
CA GLU A 130 0.91 -2.39 7.27
C GLU A 130 0.95 -3.84 7.76
N ARG A 131 0.63 -4.07 9.03
CA ARG A 131 0.57 -5.41 9.63
C ARG A 131 -0.48 -6.31 8.96
N ARG A 132 -1.67 -5.78 8.66
CA ARG A 132 -2.73 -6.51 7.97
C ARG A 132 -2.32 -6.84 6.54
N LEU A 133 -1.77 -5.85 5.84
CA LEU A 133 -1.26 -6.00 4.48
C LEU A 133 -0.19 -7.09 4.42
N ALA A 134 0.82 -7.02 5.28
CA ALA A 134 1.89 -8.00 5.34
C ALA A 134 1.37 -9.42 5.60
N ARG A 135 0.45 -9.60 6.54
CA ARG A 135 -0.18 -10.92 6.80
C ARG A 135 -0.93 -11.46 5.57
N SER A 136 -1.66 -10.60 4.87
CA SER A 136 -2.40 -11.00 3.68
C SER A 136 -1.46 -11.36 2.52
N LEU A 137 -0.37 -10.60 2.33
CA LEU A 137 0.66 -10.90 1.34
C LEU A 137 1.35 -12.24 1.62
N VAL A 138 1.73 -12.49 2.87
CA VAL A 138 2.33 -13.78 3.29
C VAL A 138 1.36 -14.94 3.08
N ALA A 139 0.07 -14.75 3.40
CA ALA A 139 -0.95 -15.77 3.17
C ALA A 139 -1.10 -16.10 1.67
N HIS A 140 -1.10 -15.10 0.80
CA HIS A 140 -1.14 -15.31 -0.66
C HIS A 140 0.14 -16.00 -1.19
N ALA A 141 1.31 -15.60 -0.70
CA ALA A 141 2.58 -16.22 -1.06
C ALA A 141 2.68 -17.67 -0.54
N GLY A 142 2.23 -17.92 0.69
CA GLY A 142 2.27 -19.25 1.32
C GLY A 142 1.42 -20.30 0.61
N VAL A 143 0.30 -19.91 -0.01
CA VAL A 143 -0.52 -20.81 -0.83
C VAL A 143 0.25 -21.32 -2.06
N ASN A 144 1.21 -20.54 -2.56
CA ASN A 144 2.06 -20.97 -3.69
C ASN A 144 3.10 -22.05 -3.29
N ALA A 145 3.48 -22.08 -2.01
CA ALA A 145 4.57 -22.97 -1.54
C ALA A 145 4.13 -24.40 -1.17
N GLY A 146 2.84 -24.64 -0.94
CA GLY A 146 2.38 -25.86 -0.28
C GLY A 146 1.32 -26.71 -1.00
N ALA A 147 0.69 -26.22 -2.05
CA ALA A 147 -0.33 -26.99 -2.77
C ALA A 147 -0.46 -26.51 -4.21
N SER A 148 -0.52 -27.46 -5.12
CA SER A 148 -0.92 -27.35 -6.53
C SER A 148 -2.36 -26.82 -6.70
N ALA A 149 -2.67 -25.63 -6.21
CA ALA A 149 -4.02 -25.07 -6.22
C ALA A 149 -4.15 -23.83 -7.10
N GLY A 150 -3.39 -23.76 -8.18
CA GLY A 150 -3.64 -22.79 -9.27
C GLY A 150 -4.82 -23.23 -10.15
N VAL A 151 -5.33 -22.33 -10.96
CA VAL A 151 -6.29 -22.63 -12.03
C VAL A 151 -5.73 -23.72 -12.97
N ASP A 152 -4.41 -23.85 -13.00
CA ASP A 152 -3.62 -24.83 -13.74
C ASP A 152 -2.51 -25.42 -12.88
N ALA A 153 -2.85 -25.94 -11.71
CA ALA A 153 -1.88 -26.64 -10.86
C ALA A 153 -1.17 -27.80 -11.59
N ASP A 154 -1.87 -28.41 -12.53
CA ASP A 154 -1.40 -29.52 -13.34
C ASP A 154 -0.89 -29.08 -14.73
N ALA A 155 -0.87 -27.77 -15.03
CA ALA A 155 -0.34 -27.30 -16.31
C ALA A 155 1.17 -27.53 -16.38
N THR A 156 1.56 -28.40 -17.30
CA THR A 156 2.98 -28.61 -17.62
C THR A 156 3.56 -27.37 -18.26
N ALA A 157 4.89 -27.22 -18.23
CA ALA A 157 5.59 -26.13 -18.93
C ALA A 157 5.19 -26.11 -20.42
N GLN A 158 4.99 -27.27 -21.02
CA GLN A 158 4.54 -27.39 -22.41
C GLN A 158 3.14 -26.81 -22.64
N THR A 159 2.18 -27.09 -21.78
CA THR A 159 0.83 -26.51 -21.87
C THR A 159 0.85 -24.99 -21.73
N LEU A 160 1.69 -24.47 -20.83
CA LEU A 160 1.91 -23.03 -20.68
C LEU A 160 2.53 -22.45 -21.96
N HIS A 161 3.54 -23.09 -22.50
CA HIS A 161 4.20 -22.67 -23.74
C HIS A 161 3.20 -22.59 -24.91
N GLU A 162 2.38 -23.62 -25.12
CA GLU A 162 1.36 -23.63 -26.19
C GLU A 162 0.34 -22.51 -26.04
N ARG A 163 -0.10 -22.20 -24.81
CA ARG A 163 -0.99 -21.05 -24.56
C ARG A 163 -0.32 -19.72 -24.81
N LEU A 164 0.95 -19.57 -24.41
CA LEU A 164 1.72 -18.37 -24.71
C LEU A 164 1.87 -18.15 -26.21
N LEU A 165 2.18 -19.19 -26.97
CA LEU A 165 2.24 -19.10 -28.42
C LEU A 165 0.89 -18.70 -29.05
N ARG A 166 -0.20 -19.22 -28.52
CA ARG A 166 -1.56 -18.93 -29.02
C ARG A 166 -2.00 -17.50 -28.77
N TYR A 167 -1.74 -16.93 -27.59
CA TYR A 167 -2.29 -15.64 -27.19
C TYR A 167 -1.30 -14.48 -27.19
N PHE A 168 -0.01 -14.74 -27.25
CA PHE A 168 1.06 -13.75 -27.40
C PHE A 168 1.80 -13.85 -28.74
N GLY A 169 1.48 -14.87 -29.55
CA GLY A 169 2.15 -15.12 -30.82
C GLY A 169 3.55 -15.76 -30.66
N PRO A 170 4.33 -15.93 -31.72
CA PRO A 170 5.71 -16.40 -31.64
C PRO A 170 6.61 -15.36 -30.99
N GLN A 171 7.64 -15.78 -30.28
CA GLN A 171 8.66 -14.88 -29.75
C GLN A 171 9.40 -14.25 -30.96
N GLN A 172 9.50 -12.92 -30.95
CA GLN A 172 10.01 -12.20 -32.10
C GLN A 172 11.53 -11.97 -32.07
N ASP A 173 12.09 -11.87 -30.85
CA ASP A 173 13.48 -11.52 -30.63
C ASP A 173 14.16 -12.51 -29.67
N ASP A 174 15.51 -12.46 -29.67
CA ASP A 174 16.34 -13.22 -28.76
C ASP A 174 16.31 -12.66 -27.33
N GLU A 175 15.63 -11.57 -27.04
CA GLU A 175 15.50 -10.98 -25.72
C GLU A 175 14.40 -11.64 -24.90
N VAL A 176 14.46 -11.47 -23.54
CA VAL A 176 13.44 -11.99 -22.65
C VAL A 176 12.14 -11.20 -22.81
N ASP A 177 11.09 -11.88 -23.23
CA ASP A 177 9.75 -11.29 -23.34
C ASP A 177 9.07 -11.20 -21.96
N TRP A 178 9.18 -10.04 -21.34
CA TRP A 178 8.63 -9.78 -20.02
C TRP A 178 7.10 -9.86 -19.94
N GLN A 179 6.39 -9.66 -21.05
CA GLN A 179 4.92 -9.84 -21.08
C GLN A 179 4.57 -11.31 -20.91
N ARG A 180 5.33 -12.20 -21.52
CA ARG A 180 5.17 -13.66 -21.34
C ARG A 180 5.63 -14.11 -19.96
N VAL A 181 6.73 -13.55 -19.43
CA VAL A 181 7.14 -13.79 -18.04
C VAL A 181 5.99 -13.45 -17.09
N ALA A 182 5.40 -12.26 -17.23
CA ALA A 182 4.25 -11.84 -16.42
C ALA A 182 3.04 -12.79 -16.59
N ALA A 183 2.80 -13.28 -17.80
CA ALA A 183 1.73 -14.25 -18.07
C ALA A 183 2.00 -15.59 -17.36
N VAL A 184 3.20 -16.15 -17.44
CA VAL A 184 3.55 -17.38 -16.73
C VAL A 184 3.40 -17.20 -15.22
N MET A 185 3.84 -16.08 -14.68
CA MET A 185 3.67 -15.76 -13.26
C MET A 185 2.20 -15.68 -12.87
N ALA A 186 1.39 -14.97 -13.67
CA ALA A 186 -0.03 -14.84 -13.42
C ALA A 186 -0.79 -16.17 -13.56
N LEU A 187 -0.35 -17.06 -14.42
CA LEU A 187 -0.92 -18.41 -14.58
C LEU A 187 -0.48 -19.36 -13.46
N SER A 188 0.72 -19.19 -12.93
CA SER A 188 1.32 -20.11 -11.95
C SER A 188 1.09 -19.62 -10.50
N GLY A 189 1.12 -18.31 -10.26
CA GLY A 189 1.04 -17.70 -8.93
C GLY A 189 -0.34 -17.23 -8.53
N ARG A 190 -0.50 -16.87 -7.26
CA ARG A 190 -1.72 -16.27 -6.71
C ARG A 190 -1.63 -14.76 -6.62
N LEU A 191 -0.43 -14.25 -6.42
CA LEU A 191 -0.14 -12.82 -6.44
C LEU A 191 0.91 -12.56 -7.51
N THR A 192 0.59 -11.68 -8.43
CA THR A 192 1.51 -11.24 -9.50
C THR A 192 1.51 -9.73 -9.55
N ILE A 193 2.70 -9.16 -9.49
CA ILE A 193 2.92 -7.72 -9.61
C ILE A 193 3.65 -7.48 -10.93
N VAL A 194 3.06 -6.63 -11.77
CA VAL A 194 3.56 -6.30 -13.10
C VAL A 194 3.87 -4.82 -13.14
N SER A 195 5.16 -4.47 -13.13
CA SER A 195 5.61 -3.10 -13.23
C SER A 195 6.05 -2.79 -14.67
N GLY A 196 5.69 -1.61 -15.14
CA GLY A 196 6.11 -1.16 -16.47
C GLY A 196 5.65 0.26 -16.76
N GLY A 197 6.47 1.01 -17.49
CA GLY A 197 6.17 2.39 -17.87
C GLY A 197 4.99 2.55 -18.85
N PRO A 198 4.64 3.77 -19.23
CA PRO A 198 3.64 4.03 -20.26
C PRO A 198 4.04 3.40 -21.59
N GLY A 199 3.09 2.79 -22.30
CA GLY A 199 3.35 2.20 -23.62
C GLY A 199 4.02 0.83 -23.61
N THR A 200 4.40 0.25 -22.49
CA THR A 200 5.07 -1.07 -22.40
C THR A 200 4.17 -2.27 -22.68
N GLY A 201 2.92 -2.05 -23.05
CA GLY A 201 1.99 -3.12 -23.39
C GLY A 201 1.31 -3.78 -22.17
N LYS A 202 1.26 -3.13 -20.99
CA LYS A 202 0.55 -3.67 -19.80
C LYS A 202 -0.85 -4.19 -20.14
N THR A 203 -1.64 -3.42 -20.89
CA THR A 203 -3.00 -3.83 -21.29
C THR A 203 -2.99 -5.06 -22.20
N THR A 204 -2.03 -5.14 -23.13
CA THR A 204 -1.84 -6.33 -23.98
C THR A 204 -1.55 -7.56 -23.14
N THR A 205 -0.66 -7.41 -22.16
CA THR A 205 -0.34 -8.48 -21.19
C THR A 205 -1.59 -8.95 -20.45
N VAL A 206 -2.43 -8.03 -19.95
CA VAL A 206 -3.69 -8.38 -19.27
C VAL A 206 -4.60 -9.20 -20.17
N VAL A 207 -4.81 -8.77 -21.41
CA VAL A 207 -5.67 -9.50 -22.36
C VAL A 207 -5.14 -10.90 -22.60
N GLY A 208 -3.84 -11.05 -22.84
CA GLY A 208 -3.20 -12.35 -23.04
C GLY A 208 -3.31 -13.25 -21.78
N VAL A 209 -3.07 -12.69 -20.59
CA VAL A 209 -3.23 -13.39 -19.31
C VAL A 209 -4.67 -13.88 -19.11
N LEU A 210 -5.66 -13.02 -19.34
CA LEU A 210 -7.07 -13.39 -19.21
C LEU A 210 -7.49 -14.44 -20.24
N ALA A 211 -7.00 -14.34 -21.47
CA ALA A 211 -7.24 -15.35 -22.50
C ALA A 211 -6.67 -16.71 -22.07
N CYS A 212 -5.44 -16.76 -21.61
CA CYS A 212 -4.82 -17.98 -21.10
C CYS A 212 -5.59 -18.58 -19.89
N LEU A 213 -6.05 -17.74 -18.96
CA LEU A 213 -6.82 -18.17 -17.80
C LEU A 213 -8.18 -18.73 -18.19
N LEU A 214 -8.90 -18.07 -19.09
CA LEU A 214 -10.21 -18.50 -19.58
C LEU A 214 -10.12 -19.74 -20.49
N ASP A 215 -9.02 -19.91 -21.23
CA ASP A 215 -8.76 -21.13 -22.00
C ASP A 215 -8.51 -22.33 -21.07
N ALA A 216 -7.86 -22.10 -19.94
CA ALA A 216 -7.63 -23.10 -18.92
C ALA A 216 -8.91 -23.48 -18.17
N ARG A 217 -9.69 -22.47 -17.78
CA ARG A 217 -10.94 -22.64 -17.04
C ARG A 217 -11.96 -21.60 -17.43
N ALA A 218 -12.96 -22.05 -18.14
CA ALA A 218 -13.94 -21.20 -18.80
C ALA A 218 -14.97 -20.54 -17.85
N ASP A 219 -15.13 -21.05 -16.64
CA ASP A 219 -16.11 -20.61 -15.63
C ASP A 219 -15.57 -19.58 -14.64
N LEU A 220 -14.36 -19.05 -14.86
CA LEU A 220 -13.73 -18.07 -13.98
C LEU A 220 -14.53 -16.79 -13.86
N ARG A 221 -14.77 -16.37 -12.63
CA ARG A 221 -15.33 -15.06 -12.29
C ARG A 221 -14.19 -14.06 -12.15
N ILE A 222 -14.15 -13.11 -13.06
CA ILE A 222 -13.04 -12.14 -13.15
C ILE A 222 -13.57 -10.74 -12.83
N ALA A 223 -12.87 -10.02 -11.95
CA ALA A 223 -13.08 -8.61 -11.71
C ALA A 223 -11.91 -7.78 -12.25
N LEU A 224 -12.26 -6.65 -12.89
CA LEU A 224 -11.31 -5.63 -13.29
C LEU A 224 -11.55 -4.38 -12.44
N ALA A 225 -10.50 -3.81 -11.87
CA ALA A 225 -10.63 -2.59 -11.10
C ALA A 225 -9.41 -1.67 -11.23
N ALA A 226 -9.61 -0.41 -10.86
CA ALA A 226 -8.55 0.59 -10.78
C ALA A 226 -8.85 1.58 -9.65
N PRO A 227 -7.87 2.36 -9.17
CA PRO A 227 -8.08 3.36 -8.14
C PRO A 227 -9.09 4.44 -8.57
N THR A 228 -9.08 4.84 -9.83
CA THR A 228 -9.93 5.91 -10.37
C THR A 228 -10.92 5.40 -11.42
N GLY A 229 -12.06 6.09 -11.56
CA GLY A 229 -13.05 5.77 -12.59
C GLY A 229 -12.52 5.88 -14.01
N LYS A 230 -11.66 6.88 -14.26
CA LYS A 230 -11.03 7.08 -15.58
C LYS A 230 -10.08 5.93 -15.94
N ALA A 231 -9.28 5.45 -14.98
CA ALA A 231 -8.39 4.31 -15.19
C ALA A 231 -9.20 3.02 -15.42
N ALA A 232 -10.23 2.77 -14.62
CA ALA A 232 -11.13 1.63 -14.80
C ALA A 232 -11.77 1.62 -16.19
N GLN A 233 -12.28 2.77 -16.64
CA GLN A 233 -12.88 2.90 -17.97
C GLN A 233 -11.85 2.64 -19.09
N ARG A 234 -10.64 3.21 -18.99
CA ARG A 234 -9.56 2.99 -19.98
C ARG A 234 -9.20 1.51 -20.09
N MET A 235 -9.06 0.84 -18.96
CA MET A 235 -8.77 -0.61 -18.94
C MET A 235 -9.88 -1.40 -19.63
N GLN A 236 -11.15 -1.06 -19.38
CA GLN A 236 -12.30 -1.69 -20.01
C GLN A 236 -12.31 -1.48 -21.53
N GLU A 237 -12.14 -0.25 -21.98
CA GLU A 237 -12.11 0.10 -23.41
C GLU A 237 -10.97 -0.64 -24.14
N ALA A 238 -9.79 -0.66 -23.55
CA ALA A 238 -8.64 -1.33 -24.10
C ALA A 238 -8.78 -2.86 -24.14
N LEU A 239 -9.43 -3.46 -23.14
CA LEU A 239 -9.78 -4.89 -23.15
C LEU A 239 -10.75 -5.21 -24.27
N LEU A 240 -11.82 -4.43 -24.41
CA LEU A 240 -12.84 -4.64 -25.44
C LEU A 240 -12.29 -4.42 -26.86
N ALA A 241 -11.43 -3.44 -27.06
CA ALA A 241 -10.79 -3.19 -28.34
C ALA A 241 -9.97 -4.39 -28.83
N ARG A 242 -9.37 -5.16 -27.91
CA ARG A 242 -8.59 -6.36 -28.24
C ARG A 242 -9.39 -7.66 -28.17
N ALA A 243 -10.62 -7.62 -27.70
CA ALA A 243 -11.48 -8.79 -27.67
C ALA A 243 -11.71 -9.39 -29.07
N GLY A 244 -11.65 -8.56 -30.13
CA GLY A 244 -11.76 -8.99 -31.52
C GLY A 244 -10.60 -9.88 -32.01
N ASP A 245 -9.44 -9.82 -31.33
CA ASP A 245 -8.26 -10.63 -31.64
C ASP A 245 -8.35 -12.05 -31.05
N LEU A 246 -9.34 -12.29 -30.19
CA LEU A 246 -9.56 -13.55 -29.49
C LEU A 246 -10.63 -14.40 -30.16
N PRO A 247 -10.61 -15.75 -29.93
CA PRO A 247 -11.73 -16.60 -30.32
C PRO A 247 -13.04 -16.08 -29.73
N PRO A 248 -14.14 -16.07 -30.51
CA PRO A 248 -15.43 -15.49 -30.08
C PRO A 248 -15.94 -16.03 -28.74
N GLU A 249 -15.68 -17.30 -28.45
CA GLU A 249 -16.07 -17.95 -27.19
C GLU A 249 -15.33 -17.39 -25.98
N LEU A 250 -14.06 -17.02 -26.10
CA LEU A 250 -13.27 -16.37 -25.06
C LEU A 250 -13.61 -14.90 -24.96
N ALA A 251 -13.77 -14.20 -26.08
CA ALA A 251 -14.16 -12.80 -26.12
C ALA A 251 -15.51 -12.55 -25.38
N ALA A 252 -16.47 -13.44 -25.55
CA ALA A 252 -17.77 -13.38 -24.87
C ALA A 252 -17.69 -13.55 -23.34
N ARG A 253 -16.61 -14.12 -22.82
CA ARG A 253 -16.37 -14.37 -21.37
C ARG A 253 -15.51 -13.30 -20.71
N LEU A 254 -14.92 -12.41 -21.47
CA LEU A 254 -14.18 -11.29 -20.91
C LEU A 254 -15.10 -10.40 -20.07
N PRO A 255 -14.60 -9.84 -18.95
CA PRO A 255 -15.39 -8.92 -18.14
C PRO A 255 -15.90 -7.73 -18.95
N GLN A 256 -17.21 -7.51 -18.93
CA GLN A 256 -17.88 -6.42 -19.65
C GLN A 256 -17.92 -5.12 -18.84
N THR A 257 -17.50 -5.15 -17.58
CA THR A 257 -17.49 -4.00 -16.67
C THR A 257 -16.22 -3.97 -15.85
N SER A 258 -15.76 -2.77 -15.56
CA SER A 258 -14.69 -2.51 -14.62
C SER A 258 -15.19 -1.63 -13.47
N TYR A 259 -14.48 -1.63 -12.36
CA TYR A 259 -14.87 -0.97 -11.13
C TYR A 259 -13.78 -0.02 -10.63
N THR A 260 -14.16 1.01 -9.89
CA THR A 260 -13.21 1.62 -8.97
C THR A 260 -13.00 0.68 -7.77
N LEU A 261 -11.83 0.74 -7.11
CA LEU A 261 -11.57 -0.08 -5.91
C LEU A 261 -12.65 0.11 -4.85
N HIS A 262 -13.08 1.34 -4.60
CA HIS A 262 -14.15 1.65 -3.66
C HIS A 262 -15.47 0.95 -4.03
N ARG A 263 -15.82 0.93 -5.32
CA ARG A 263 -17.02 0.28 -5.80
C ARG A 263 -16.90 -1.25 -5.75
N LEU A 264 -15.72 -1.79 -6.07
CA LEU A 264 -15.45 -3.22 -5.98
C LEU A 264 -15.58 -3.71 -4.53
N LEU A 265 -14.99 -2.98 -3.58
CA LEU A 265 -15.08 -3.30 -2.15
C LEU A 265 -16.46 -3.02 -1.54
N GLY A 266 -17.33 -2.29 -2.27
CA GLY A 266 -18.66 -1.97 -1.81
C GLY A 266 -18.65 -0.93 -0.70
N SER A 267 -18.18 0.31 -1.01
CA SER A 267 -18.24 1.41 -0.05
C SER A 267 -19.69 1.77 0.27
N GLY A 268 -20.02 1.79 1.55
CA GLY A 268 -21.33 2.13 2.07
C GLY A 268 -21.31 3.33 3.03
N PRO A 269 -22.47 3.79 3.51
CA PRO A 269 -22.53 4.78 4.57
C PRO A 269 -21.78 4.30 5.81
N GLY A 270 -20.88 5.11 6.36
CA GLY A 270 -20.14 4.80 7.59
C GLY A 270 -18.71 4.30 7.40
N ALA A 271 -18.06 4.59 6.28
CA ALA A 271 -16.64 4.34 6.01
C ALA A 271 -16.18 2.86 6.16
N ARG A 272 -17.11 1.91 6.08
CA ARG A 272 -16.79 0.47 6.07
C ARG A 272 -17.04 -0.11 4.70
N PHE A 273 -16.10 -0.92 4.22
CA PHE A 273 -16.28 -1.71 3.02
C PHE A 273 -17.17 -2.93 3.29
N ARG A 274 -18.02 -3.28 2.33
CA ARG A 274 -18.86 -4.47 2.39
C ARG A 274 -18.04 -5.75 2.33
N HIS A 275 -16.98 -5.74 1.48
CA HIS A 275 -16.09 -6.86 1.33
C HIS A 275 -14.86 -6.66 2.22
N HIS A 276 -14.56 -7.69 3.00
CA HIS A 276 -13.47 -7.75 3.97
C HIS A 276 -13.15 -9.23 4.25
N ARG A 277 -12.24 -9.53 5.17
CA ARG A 277 -11.78 -10.90 5.48
C ARG A 277 -12.91 -11.90 5.72
N ASP A 278 -13.97 -11.51 6.44
CA ASP A 278 -15.09 -12.39 6.77
C ASP A 278 -16.19 -12.39 5.70
N ASN A 279 -16.08 -11.53 4.70
CA ASN A 279 -16.97 -11.45 3.54
C ASN A 279 -16.16 -11.12 2.29
N PRO A 280 -15.33 -12.06 1.79
CA PRO A 280 -14.42 -11.80 0.69
C PRO A 280 -15.16 -11.53 -0.63
N LEU A 281 -14.43 -11.00 -1.59
CA LEU A 281 -14.88 -10.77 -2.94
C LEU A 281 -15.21 -12.11 -3.62
N PRO A 282 -16.36 -12.21 -4.32
CA PRO A 282 -16.81 -13.45 -4.94
C PRO A 282 -16.17 -13.68 -6.32
N TYR A 283 -14.88 -13.43 -6.46
CA TYR A 283 -14.14 -13.57 -7.71
C TYR A 283 -12.99 -14.58 -7.59
N ASP A 284 -12.70 -15.26 -8.68
CA ASP A 284 -11.61 -16.22 -8.79
C ASP A 284 -10.31 -15.52 -9.23
N VAL A 285 -10.48 -14.42 -10.01
CA VAL A 285 -9.39 -13.57 -10.50
C VAL A 285 -9.75 -12.11 -10.28
N VAL A 286 -8.84 -11.33 -9.74
CA VAL A 286 -8.95 -9.88 -9.60
C VAL A 286 -7.74 -9.25 -10.27
N VAL A 287 -8.00 -8.35 -11.22
CA VAL A 287 -6.96 -7.58 -11.91
C VAL A 287 -7.10 -6.11 -11.53
N ILE A 288 -6.02 -5.53 -11.06
CA ILE A 288 -5.95 -4.13 -10.65
C ILE A 288 -4.99 -3.40 -11.58
N ASP A 289 -5.45 -2.36 -12.25
CA ASP A 289 -4.62 -1.45 -13.04
C ASP A 289 -4.33 -0.15 -12.26
N GLU A 290 -3.27 0.55 -12.65
CA GLU A 290 -2.77 1.77 -11.98
C GLU A 290 -2.54 1.56 -10.47
N ALA A 291 -2.00 0.39 -10.11
CA ALA A 291 -1.80 0.00 -8.71
C ALA A 291 -0.76 0.87 -7.98
N SER A 292 0.09 1.60 -8.69
CA SER A 292 1.02 2.61 -8.13
C SER A 292 0.30 3.73 -7.37
N MET A 293 -0.98 3.98 -7.66
CA MET A 293 -1.80 4.99 -6.97
C MET A 293 -2.47 4.46 -5.68
N ILE A 294 -2.23 3.21 -5.29
CA ILE A 294 -2.85 2.59 -4.12
C ILE A 294 -1.98 2.85 -2.89
N ASP A 295 -2.56 3.51 -1.88
CA ASP A 295 -1.95 3.71 -0.57
C ASP A 295 -2.01 2.46 0.31
N VAL A 296 -1.31 2.47 1.45
CA VAL A 296 -1.27 1.34 2.38
C VAL A 296 -2.64 0.99 2.96
N ALA A 297 -3.50 1.96 3.19
CA ALA A 297 -4.83 1.73 3.74
C ALA A 297 -5.74 1.00 2.74
N MET A 298 -5.76 1.49 1.50
CA MET A 298 -6.52 0.85 0.42
C MET A 298 -5.96 -0.53 0.08
N ALA A 299 -4.64 -0.70 0.06
CA ALA A 299 -3.99 -2.00 -0.15
C ALA A 299 -4.37 -3.00 0.95
N ALA A 300 -4.35 -2.59 2.22
CA ALA A 300 -4.76 -3.43 3.33
C ALA A 300 -6.24 -3.85 3.24
N HIS A 301 -7.13 -2.93 2.86
CA HIS A 301 -8.55 -3.25 2.67
C HIS A 301 -8.77 -4.18 1.47
N LEU A 302 -8.07 -3.96 0.37
CA LEU A 302 -8.15 -4.79 -0.83
C LEU A 302 -7.67 -6.22 -0.52
N LEU A 303 -6.49 -6.37 0.06
CA LEU A 303 -5.92 -7.70 0.36
C LEU A 303 -6.73 -8.45 1.43
N ASP A 304 -7.33 -7.76 2.39
CA ASP A 304 -8.26 -8.39 3.34
C ASP A 304 -9.55 -8.89 2.68
N ALA A 305 -10.00 -8.22 1.62
CA ALA A 305 -11.20 -8.62 0.87
C ALA A 305 -10.96 -9.72 -0.16
N ILE A 306 -9.70 -10.02 -0.48
CA ILE A 306 -9.32 -11.06 -1.44
C ILE A 306 -9.04 -12.36 -0.69
N ALA A 307 -9.77 -13.42 -1.02
CA ALA A 307 -9.55 -14.73 -0.43
C ALA A 307 -8.18 -15.30 -0.86
N PRO A 308 -7.45 -16.04 -0.01
CA PRO A 308 -6.12 -16.56 -0.33
C PRO A 308 -6.05 -17.42 -1.60
N GLN A 309 -7.16 -18.05 -1.98
CA GLN A 309 -7.27 -18.86 -3.22
C GLN A 309 -7.55 -18.01 -4.46
N THR A 310 -7.98 -16.77 -4.32
CA THR A 310 -8.23 -15.84 -5.42
C THR A 310 -6.91 -15.37 -6.02
N ARG A 311 -6.82 -15.32 -7.32
CA ARG A 311 -5.67 -14.80 -8.05
C ARG A 311 -5.73 -13.28 -8.13
N LEU A 312 -4.68 -12.61 -7.68
CA LEU A 312 -4.54 -11.16 -7.76
C LEU A 312 -3.41 -10.80 -8.73
N VAL A 313 -3.73 -10.01 -9.74
CA VAL A 313 -2.77 -9.42 -10.66
C VAL A 313 -2.81 -7.90 -10.50
N MET A 314 -1.70 -7.30 -10.09
CA MET A 314 -1.56 -5.86 -9.92
C MET A 314 -0.63 -5.31 -10.98
N LEU A 315 -1.11 -4.32 -11.74
CA LEU A 315 -0.33 -3.63 -12.76
C LEU A 315 -0.15 -2.18 -12.35
N GLY A 316 1.03 -1.66 -12.59
CA GLY A 316 1.36 -0.27 -12.26
C GLY A 316 2.67 0.15 -12.90
N ASP A 317 3.15 1.27 -12.47
CA ASP A 317 4.43 1.83 -12.88
C ASP A 317 5.16 2.27 -11.60
N LYS A 318 6.27 1.61 -11.26
CA LYS A 318 7.02 1.90 -10.03
C LYS A 318 7.66 3.28 -10.04
N ASP A 319 7.94 3.82 -11.24
CA ASP A 319 8.60 5.11 -11.44
C ASP A 319 7.58 6.27 -11.58
N GLN A 320 6.28 5.96 -11.56
CA GLN A 320 5.22 6.95 -11.58
C GLN A 320 5.01 7.53 -10.18
N LEU A 321 4.46 8.77 -10.12
CA LEU A 321 4.12 9.42 -8.86
C LEU A 321 3.31 8.47 -7.96
N ALA A 322 3.83 8.28 -6.75
CA ALA A 322 3.19 7.46 -5.72
C ALA A 322 1.80 7.97 -5.34
N ALA A 323 1.08 7.18 -4.57
CA ALA A 323 -0.20 7.57 -3.98
C ALA A 323 -0.10 8.91 -3.26
N VAL A 324 -1.17 9.69 -3.31
CA VAL A 324 -1.26 10.99 -2.61
C VAL A 324 -1.24 10.80 -1.09
N GLU A 325 -1.72 9.65 -0.61
CA GLU A 325 -1.71 9.27 0.80
C GLU A 325 -0.51 8.39 1.14
N ALA A 326 -0.26 8.19 2.45
CA ALA A 326 0.93 7.52 2.94
C ALA A 326 1.03 6.05 2.50
N GLY A 327 2.24 5.66 2.09
CA GLY A 327 2.63 4.29 1.77
C GLY A 327 2.55 3.93 0.29
N ALA A 328 3.68 4.00 -0.39
CA ALA A 328 3.85 3.60 -1.79
C ALA A 328 3.98 2.07 -1.94
N VAL A 329 2.91 1.33 -1.62
CA VAL A 329 2.92 -0.14 -1.53
C VAL A 329 3.40 -0.79 -2.81
N PHE A 330 2.93 -0.32 -3.97
CA PHE A 330 3.30 -0.91 -5.26
C PHE A 330 4.79 -0.74 -5.56
N ALA A 331 5.35 0.44 -5.29
CA ALA A 331 6.77 0.72 -5.50
C ALA A 331 7.63 -0.18 -4.60
N GLU A 332 7.27 -0.32 -3.32
CA GLU A 332 7.96 -1.21 -2.39
C GLU A 332 7.91 -2.69 -2.82
N LEU A 333 6.74 -3.18 -3.22
CA LEU A 333 6.57 -4.55 -3.69
C LEU A 333 7.29 -4.82 -5.02
N SER A 334 7.46 -3.81 -5.87
CA SER A 334 8.14 -3.94 -7.17
C SER A 334 9.62 -3.57 -7.16
N ALA A 335 10.13 -3.03 -6.04
CA ALA A 335 11.52 -2.57 -5.94
C ALA A 335 12.55 -3.69 -6.11
N ARG A 336 12.23 -4.90 -5.67
CA ARG A 336 13.12 -6.07 -5.69
C ARG A 336 12.42 -7.27 -6.30
N PRO A 337 12.45 -7.43 -7.63
CA PRO A 337 11.94 -8.64 -8.25
C PRO A 337 12.82 -9.83 -7.82
N ALA A 338 12.21 -10.79 -7.17
CA ALA A 338 12.89 -11.99 -6.73
C ALA A 338 12.13 -13.24 -7.17
N PHE A 339 12.85 -14.19 -7.73
CA PHE A 339 12.33 -15.49 -8.11
C PHE A 339 13.05 -16.58 -7.35
N THR A 340 12.33 -17.61 -6.96
CA THR A 340 12.97 -18.85 -6.48
C THR A 340 13.60 -19.58 -7.67
N GLU A 341 14.61 -20.42 -7.43
CA GLU A 341 15.23 -21.23 -8.47
C GLU A 341 14.19 -22.06 -9.24
N ASN A 342 13.25 -22.69 -8.52
CA ASN A 342 12.15 -23.43 -9.16
C ASN A 342 11.22 -22.52 -9.99
N GLY A 343 11.01 -21.29 -9.55
CA GLY A 343 10.24 -20.29 -10.30
C GLY A 343 10.93 -19.89 -11.60
N LEU A 344 12.23 -19.59 -11.54
CA LEU A 344 13.06 -19.29 -12.71
C LEU A 344 13.06 -20.44 -13.70
N GLN A 345 13.30 -21.66 -13.23
CA GLN A 345 13.30 -22.87 -14.06
C GLN A 345 11.96 -23.06 -14.78
N ARG A 346 10.84 -22.95 -14.04
CA ARG A 346 9.49 -23.11 -14.61
C ARG A 346 9.15 -22.02 -15.64
N ILE A 347 9.55 -20.77 -15.39
CA ILE A 347 9.35 -19.68 -16.34
C ILE A 347 10.19 -19.94 -17.58
N ALA A 348 11.46 -20.28 -17.45
CA ALA A 348 12.38 -20.56 -18.53
C ALA A 348 11.88 -21.72 -19.42
N GLU A 349 11.43 -22.81 -18.81
CA GLU A 349 10.83 -23.96 -19.51
C GLU A 349 9.56 -23.55 -20.30
N ALA A 350 8.67 -22.76 -19.69
CA ALA A 350 7.46 -22.29 -20.34
C ALA A 350 7.75 -21.31 -21.49
N LEU A 351 8.80 -20.53 -21.39
CA LEU A 351 9.27 -19.63 -22.45
C LEU A 351 10.09 -20.34 -23.52
N GLY A 352 10.64 -21.52 -23.24
CA GLY A 352 11.56 -22.23 -24.12
C GLY A 352 12.96 -21.60 -24.18
N ILE A 353 13.41 -20.95 -23.10
CA ILE A 353 14.72 -20.30 -22.97
C ILE A 353 15.54 -20.95 -21.84
N GLU A 354 16.84 -20.68 -21.78
CA GLU A 354 17.67 -21.12 -20.65
C GLU A 354 17.43 -20.27 -19.39
N ALA A 355 17.39 -20.92 -18.22
CA ALA A 355 17.17 -20.24 -16.94
C ALA A 355 18.26 -19.20 -16.61
N ALA A 356 19.51 -19.48 -17.02
CA ALA A 356 20.63 -18.55 -16.87
C ALA A 356 20.34 -17.20 -17.56
N ARG A 357 19.77 -17.24 -18.75
CA ARG A 357 19.41 -16.04 -19.53
C ARG A 357 18.35 -15.19 -18.83
N LEU A 358 17.35 -15.83 -18.24
CA LEU A 358 16.33 -15.14 -17.46
C LEU A 358 16.95 -14.52 -16.18
N SER A 359 17.87 -15.23 -15.53
CA SER A 359 18.58 -14.72 -14.35
C SER A 359 19.46 -13.52 -14.66
N GLU A 360 20.18 -13.53 -15.80
CA GLU A 360 21.02 -12.40 -16.26
C GLU A 360 20.20 -11.15 -16.63
N ALA A 361 18.97 -11.35 -17.09
CA ALA A 361 18.07 -10.26 -17.46
C ALA A 361 17.34 -9.62 -16.25
N LEU A 362 17.41 -10.25 -15.07
CA LEU A 362 16.85 -9.65 -13.84
C LEU A 362 17.72 -8.46 -13.39
N PRO A 363 17.10 -7.38 -12.92
CA PRO A 363 17.84 -6.29 -12.31
C PRO A 363 18.60 -6.77 -11.07
N ASP A 364 19.85 -6.30 -10.92
CA ASP A 364 20.68 -6.62 -9.77
C ASP A 364 19.96 -6.28 -8.45
N ALA A 365 19.77 -7.29 -7.61
CA ALA A 365 19.19 -7.14 -6.28
C ALA A 365 20.10 -6.37 -5.30
N SER A 366 21.31 -5.96 -5.75
CA SER A 366 22.36 -5.31 -4.94
C SER A 366 22.18 -3.80 -4.76
N GLY A 367 21.18 -3.18 -5.36
CA GLY A 367 20.81 -1.79 -5.04
C GLY A 367 20.30 -1.73 -3.60
N GLY A 368 21.20 -1.49 -2.64
CA GLY A 368 20.84 -1.23 -1.25
C GLY A 368 19.84 -0.08 -1.19
N PHE A 369 18.90 -0.14 -0.25
CA PHE A 369 18.27 1.09 0.21
C PHE A 369 19.42 1.99 0.63
N ASP A 370 19.60 3.09 -0.07
CA ASP A 370 20.32 4.21 0.48
C ASP A 370 19.47 4.66 1.67
N GLU A 371 19.79 4.11 2.84
CA GLU A 371 19.29 4.63 4.11
C GLU A 371 19.94 6.01 4.28
N GLY A 372 19.46 6.98 3.53
CA GLY A 372 19.70 8.39 3.78
C GLY A 372 18.68 8.91 4.81
N PRO A 373 18.88 8.66 6.11
CA PRO A 373 17.95 9.16 7.12
C PRO A 373 18.18 10.64 7.44
N ASP A 374 19.19 11.28 6.83
CA ASP A 374 19.63 12.61 7.24
C ASP A 374 18.80 13.75 6.60
N ASP A 375 18.00 13.48 5.58
CA ASP A 375 17.25 14.51 4.84
C ASP A 375 15.78 14.64 5.22
N PHE A 376 15.24 13.78 6.10
CA PHE A 376 13.82 13.76 6.43
C PHE A 376 13.29 15.10 6.97
N PHE A 377 14.07 15.81 7.79
CA PHE A 377 13.70 17.13 8.30
C PHE A 377 14.28 18.30 7.48
N ALA A 378 15.32 18.07 6.67
CA ALA A 378 15.91 19.12 5.84
C ALA A 378 14.99 19.52 4.67
N GLN A 379 14.25 18.56 4.12
CA GLN A 379 13.29 18.82 3.03
C GLN A 379 11.95 19.40 3.52
N THR A 380 11.62 19.28 4.80
CA THR A 380 10.31 19.66 5.34
C THR A 380 10.20 21.13 5.69
N GLY A 381 11.31 21.90 5.67
CA GLY A 381 11.27 23.33 6.05
C GLY A 381 10.60 23.54 7.40
N ALA A 382 10.68 22.55 8.31
CA ALA A 382 10.04 22.63 9.61
C ALA A 382 10.64 23.83 10.36
N PRO A 383 9.82 24.78 10.82
CA PRO A 383 10.30 25.94 11.54
C PRO A 383 11.04 25.46 12.80
N ASP A 384 12.11 26.18 13.14
CA ASP A 384 12.88 25.97 14.37
C ASP A 384 12.05 26.22 15.66
N ASP A 385 10.79 26.61 15.50
CA ASP A 385 9.86 27.01 16.56
C ASP A 385 9.16 25.85 17.29
N PHE A 386 9.80 24.70 17.42
CA PHE A 386 9.27 23.64 18.30
C PHE A 386 9.36 24.00 19.80
N ASP A 387 10.08 25.07 20.13
CA ASP A 387 10.39 25.39 21.53
C ASP A 387 9.39 26.35 22.21
N THR A 388 8.45 26.98 21.51
CA THR A 388 7.70 28.07 22.15
C THR A 388 6.21 27.87 22.44
N PRO A 389 5.36 27.10 21.73
CA PRO A 389 3.94 27.04 22.08
C PRO A 389 3.50 25.84 22.92
N LEU A 390 4.34 24.81 23.13
CA LEU A 390 3.92 23.62 23.85
C LEU A 390 4.16 23.71 25.37
N ASP A 391 5.09 24.54 25.82
CA ASP A 391 5.39 24.66 27.24
C ASP A 391 4.34 25.44 28.02
N ASP A 392 3.66 26.44 27.41
CA ASP A 392 2.64 27.28 28.07
C ASP A 392 1.25 26.63 28.16
N VAL A 393 1.00 25.55 27.42
CA VAL A 393 -0.33 24.88 27.40
C VAL A 393 -0.47 23.85 28.53
N PHE A 394 0.63 23.54 29.22
CA PHE A 394 0.69 22.37 30.07
C PHE A 394 0.81 22.59 31.58
N ASP A 395 0.64 23.80 32.06
CA ASP A 395 0.55 24.10 33.52
C ASP A 395 -0.90 24.03 34.02
N ASP A 396 -1.42 22.85 34.34
CA ASP A 396 -2.35 22.61 35.44
C ASP A 396 -2.89 21.16 35.53
N ALA A 397 -2.61 20.55 36.64
CA ALA A 397 -3.30 19.60 37.53
C ALA A 397 -3.77 18.18 37.11
N ASP A 398 -3.21 17.19 37.76
CA ASP A 398 -3.69 15.97 38.49
C ASP A 398 -4.78 15.05 37.88
N ALA A 399 -4.78 13.77 38.01
CA ALA A 399 -4.10 12.59 38.58
C ALA A 399 -4.83 11.26 38.26
N HIS A 400 -4.11 10.17 38.24
CA HIS A 400 -4.39 8.76 38.51
C HIS A 400 -5.13 7.78 37.59
N GLY A 401 -4.51 6.59 37.41
CA GLY A 401 -5.11 5.30 37.17
C GLY A 401 -4.39 4.34 36.23
N ALA A 402 -3.88 3.28 36.78
CA ALA A 402 -3.06 2.21 36.19
C ALA A 402 -3.84 1.17 35.33
N PHE A 403 -3.14 0.45 34.42
CA PHE A 403 -3.33 -1.01 34.21
C PHE A 403 -2.17 -1.65 33.41
N GLY A 404 -1.85 -2.90 33.81
CA GLY A 404 -0.66 -3.67 33.47
C GLY A 404 -0.72 -4.52 32.21
N GLY A 405 0.42 -5.09 31.87
CA GLY A 405 0.87 -5.69 30.66
C GLY A 405 0.71 -7.21 30.50
N LEU A 406 1.26 -7.74 29.44
CA LEU A 406 2.01 -9.01 29.25
C LEU A 406 2.34 -9.29 27.76
N PRO A 407 3.23 -10.24 27.41
CA PRO A 407 4.21 -10.09 26.33
C PRO A 407 4.00 -10.91 25.05
N GLY A 408 4.71 -10.57 24.06
CA GLY A 408 5.56 -11.17 23.06
C GLY A 408 5.11 -11.82 21.79
N ASP A 409 5.74 -11.84 20.84
CA ASP A 409 6.50 -12.71 19.95
C ASP A 409 6.65 -12.17 18.52
N ASP A 410 7.90 -12.20 18.06
CA ASP A 410 8.40 -11.78 16.75
C ASP A 410 7.87 -12.63 15.59
N LEU A 411 7.43 -11.99 14.50
CA LEU A 411 6.89 -12.66 13.32
C LEU A 411 7.31 -12.04 11.96
N PHE A 412 8.53 -11.54 11.80
CA PHE A 412 8.96 -11.13 10.46
C PHE A 412 10.41 -11.46 10.16
N THR A 413 10.63 -12.58 9.48
CA THR A 413 11.82 -12.85 8.68
C THR A 413 11.41 -13.46 7.34
N GLY A 414 11.63 -12.71 6.26
CA GLY A 414 11.91 -13.22 4.93
C GLY A 414 10.82 -13.91 4.13
N THR A 415 9.86 -13.16 3.56
CA THR A 415 9.04 -13.70 2.46
C THR A 415 9.15 -12.75 1.26
N THR A 416 9.73 -13.24 0.16
CA THR A 416 9.82 -12.51 -1.11
C THR A 416 8.57 -12.73 -1.94
N VAL A 417 7.96 -11.64 -2.43
CA VAL A 417 6.83 -11.67 -3.36
C VAL A 417 7.37 -11.65 -4.79
N PRO A 418 6.95 -12.57 -5.69
CA PRO A 418 7.43 -12.56 -7.06
C PRO A 418 6.87 -11.37 -7.84
N VAL A 419 7.75 -10.63 -8.51
CA VAL A 419 7.43 -9.42 -9.32
C VAL A 419 7.96 -9.60 -10.74
N ALA A 420 7.15 -9.23 -11.74
CA ALA A 420 7.59 -9.12 -13.12
C ALA A 420 7.71 -7.65 -13.54
N GLU A 421 8.86 -7.26 -14.08
CA GLU A 421 9.08 -5.96 -14.70
C GLU A 421 8.81 -6.03 -16.20
N ILE A 422 7.85 -5.25 -16.71
CA ILE A 422 7.59 -5.16 -18.15
C ILE A 422 8.21 -3.88 -18.68
N GLY A 423 9.20 -4.04 -19.53
CA GLY A 423 9.65 -3.00 -20.47
C GLY A 423 10.74 -2.07 -20.01
N ARG A 424 11.99 -2.50 -20.10
CA ARG A 424 13.03 -1.65 -20.68
C ARG A 424 13.04 -1.90 -22.20
N ALA A 425 12.04 -1.37 -22.88
CA ALA A 425 12.18 -1.20 -24.32
C ALA A 425 13.07 0.03 -24.53
N HIS A 426 14.25 -0.16 -25.08
CA HIS A 426 15.06 0.92 -25.61
C HIS A 426 14.26 1.67 -26.68
N VAL A 427 14.13 2.99 -26.51
CA VAL A 427 13.92 3.93 -27.61
C VAL A 427 15.28 4.26 -28.19
#